data_11913415bc81918c864c9e43b4766434
#
_entry.id   11913415bc81918c864c9e43b4766434
#
_cell.length_a   1.000
_cell.length_b   1.000
_cell.length_c   1.000
_cell.angle_alpha   90.00
_cell.angle_beta   90.00
_cell.angle_gamma   90.00
#
_symmetry.space_group_name_H-M   'P 1'
#
loop_
_entity.id
_entity.type
_entity.pdbx_description
1 polymer ?
#
loop_
_entity_poly.entity_id
_entity_poly.type
_entity_poly.pdbx_seq_one_letter_code
_entity_poly.pdbx_strand_id
1 'polypeptide(L)'
;MSSITDVYSPRTTFRCTRLRGAKVGSSVCQFCAVGCSQLGFFKDGKLIDVEGDPRSAVNEGRLCPKGSSTYALNDNPYRKVKPMYRAPGSDHWEEVTLDWMLDTVDKRIW
;
A
#
# COMPACT_ATOMS: atom_id res chain seq x y z
N MET A 1 8.26 -11.90 9.56
CA MET A 1 8.35 -11.83 8.10
C MET A 1 8.90 -13.13 7.59
N SER A 2 8.20 -13.79 6.68
CA SER A 2 8.62 -15.07 6.08
C SER A 2 9.64 -14.84 4.96
N SER A 3 10.32 -15.93 4.57
CA SER A 3 11.21 -15.92 3.40
C SER A 3 10.38 -16.07 2.11
N ILE A 4 10.90 -15.58 0.99
CA ILE A 4 10.28 -15.80 -0.32
C ILE A 4 10.15 -17.31 -0.66
N THR A 5 11.03 -18.14 -0.14
CA THR A 5 10.99 -19.60 -0.32
C THR A 5 9.81 -20.27 0.38
N ASP A 6 9.20 -19.60 1.38
CA ASP A 6 8.02 -20.13 2.07
C ASP A 6 6.73 -19.93 1.25
N VAL A 7 6.78 -19.11 0.22
CA VAL A 7 5.63 -18.73 -0.62
C VAL A 7 5.69 -19.35 -2.01
N TYR A 8 6.87 -19.34 -2.61
CA TYR A 8 7.07 -19.81 -3.97
C TYR A 8 7.90 -21.09 -4.03
N SER A 9 7.67 -21.87 -5.07
CA SER A 9 8.49 -23.07 -5.33
C SER A 9 9.97 -22.67 -5.50
N PRO A 10 10.92 -23.58 -5.21
CA PRO A 10 12.34 -23.31 -5.42
C PRO A 10 12.67 -22.87 -6.84
N ARG A 11 11.96 -23.42 -7.84
CA ARG A 11 12.13 -23.05 -9.26
C ARG A 11 11.70 -21.61 -9.54
N THR A 12 10.60 -21.17 -8.97
CA THR A 12 10.10 -19.80 -9.11
C THR A 12 11.03 -18.82 -8.39
N THR A 13 11.42 -19.14 -7.16
CA THR A 13 12.35 -18.33 -6.36
C THR A 13 13.69 -18.13 -7.06
N PHE A 14 14.21 -19.16 -7.73
CA PHE A 14 15.46 -19.06 -8.46
C PHE A 14 15.38 -18.09 -9.66
N ARG A 15 14.22 -18.03 -10.33
CA ARG A 15 14.01 -17.17 -11.52
C ARG A 15 13.67 -15.71 -11.17
N CYS A 16 13.12 -15.46 -10.00
CA CYS A 16 12.73 -14.11 -9.56
C CYS A 16 13.95 -13.31 -9.11
N THR A 17 14.74 -12.80 -10.04
CA THR A 17 15.99 -12.09 -9.75
C THR A 17 15.77 -10.81 -8.93
N ARG A 18 14.70 -10.05 -9.21
CA ARG A 18 14.34 -8.82 -8.49
C ARG A 18 13.96 -9.09 -7.03
N LEU A 19 13.26 -10.17 -6.77
CA LEU A 19 12.77 -10.53 -5.44
C LEU A 19 13.76 -11.38 -4.63
N ARG A 20 14.91 -11.74 -5.19
CA ARG A 20 15.91 -12.56 -4.50
C ARG A 20 16.41 -11.84 -3.25
N GLY A 21 16.31 -12.52 -2.10
CA GLY A 21 16.68 -11.98 -0.80
C GLY A 21 15.69 -10.99 -0.20
N ALA A 22 14.53 -10.77 -0.83
CA ALA A 22 13.47 -9.96 -0.24
C ALA A 22 12.83 -10.66 0.96
N LYS A 23 12.48 -9.87 1.97
CA LYS A 23 11.60 -10.30 3.06
C LYS A 23 10.15 -10.16 2.60
N VAL A 24 9.30 -11.10 3.01
CA VAL A 24 7.90 -11.14 2.59
C VAL A 24 7.00 -10.83 3.79
N GLY A 25 6.05 -9.92 3.59
CA GLY A 25 4.96 -9.66 4.51
C GLY A 25 3.61 -9.86 3.81
N SER A 26 2.62 -10.40 4.52
CA SER A 26 1.26 -10.54 4.01
C SER A 26 0.39 -9.35 4.40
N SER A 27 -0.54 -8.98 3.53
CA SER A 27 -1.52 -7.92 3.75
C SER A 27 -2.81 -8.24 3.00
N VAL A 28 -3.83 -7.41 3.20
CA VAL A 28 -5.09 -7.47 2.45
C VAL A 28 -5.22 -6.23 1.58
N CYS A 29 -5.69 -6.41 0.35
CA CYS A 29 -5.94 -5.31 -0.57
C CYS A 29 -6.99 -4.35 -0.01
N GLN A 30 -6.70 -3.06 -0.06
CA GLN A 30 -7.53 -2.00 0.53
C GLN A 30 -8.65 -1.47 -0.39
N PHE A 31 -8.70 -1.89 -1.67
CA PHE A 31 -9.55 -1.22 -2.65
C PHE A 31 -11.01 -1.67 -2.66
N CYS A 32 -11.28 -2.92 -2.45
CA CYS A 32 -12.67 -3.41 -2.49
C CYS A 32 -12.93 -4.54 -1.50
N ALA A 33 -14.22 -4.88 -1.33
CA ALA A 33 -14.67 -5.88 -0.36
C ALA A 33 -14.30 -7.33 -0.70
N VAL A 34 -13.69 -7.61 -1.87
CA VAL A 34 -13.20 -8.94 -2.21
C VAL A 34 -12.13 -9.41 -1.22
N GLY A 35 -11.33 -8.48 -0.68
CA GLY A 35 -10.34 -8.81 0.34
C GLY A 35 -9.18 -9.67 -0.18
N CYS A 36 -8.73 -9.44 -1.42
CA CYS A 36 -7.60 -10.16 -2.00
C CYS A 36 -6.37 -10.12 -1.08
N SER A 37 -5.79 -11.28 -0.80
CA SER A 37 -4.54 -11.37 -0.05
C SER A 37 -3.35 -10.96 -0.92
N GLN A 38 -2.51 -10.10 -0.38
CA GLN A 38 -1.33 -9.54 -1.04
C GLN A 38 -0.05 -9.94 -0.30
N LEU A 39 1.02 -10.07 -1.04
CA LEU A 39 2.37 -10.24 -0.53
C LEU A 39 3.17 -8.98 -0.85
N GLY A 40 3.64 -8.29 0.17
CA GLY A 40 4.60 -7.20 0.02
C GLY A 40 6.03 -7.75 0.11
N PHE A 41 6.86 -7.38 -0.84
CA PHE A 41 8.28 -7.75 -0.89
C PHE A 41 9.13 -6.57 -0.47
N PHE A 42 9.97 -6.79 0.54
CA PHE A 42 10.77 -5.73 1.16
C PHE A 42 12.26 -6.04 1.01
N LYS A 43 13.02 -5.04 0.62
CA LYS A 43 14.48 -5.09 0.58
C LYS A 43 15.04 -3.78 1.11
N ASP A 44 16.02 -3.89 2.00
CA ASP A 44 16.67 -2.73 2.63
C ASP A 44 15.67 -1.72 3.24
N GLY A 45 14.61 -2.23 3.86
CA GLY A 45 13.57 -1.43 4.49
C GLY A 45 12.53 -0.81 3.54
N LYS A 46 12.67 -1.01 2.22
CA LYS A 46 11.74 -0.48 1.21
C LYS A 46 10.85 -1.59 0.64
N LEU A 47 9.59 -1.26 0.39
CA LEU A 47 8.69 -2.08 -0.40
C LEU A 47 9.13 -2.01 -1.87
N ILE A 48 9.47 -3.15 -2.46
CA ILE A 48 9.97 -3.23 -3.84
C ILE A 48 8.96 -3.83 -4.82
N ASP A 49 7.98 -4.59 -4.29
CA ASP A 49 6.92 -5.18 -5.10
C ASP A 49 5.72 -5.59 -4.28
N VAL A 50 4.57 -5.75 -4.96
CA VAL A 50 3.33 -6.31 -4.40
C VAL A 50 2.74 -7.31 -5.39
N GLU A 51 2.50 -8.54 -4.92
CA GLU A 51 1.86 -9.61 -5.69
C GLU A 51 0.71 -10.24 -4.92
N GLY A 52 -0.13 -11.02 -5.59
CA GLY A 52 -1.16 -11.81 -4.92
C GLY A 52 -0.56 -12.99 -4.16
N ASP A 53 -1.17 -13.36 -3.03
CA ASP A 53 -0.76 -14.54 -2.28
C ASP A 53 -1.33 -15.80 -2.93
N PRO A 54 -0.48 -16.71 -3.47
CA PRO A 54 -0.94 -17.94 -4.11
C PRO A 54 -1.58 -18.93 -3.12
N ARG A 55 -1.41 -18.74 -1.83
CA ARG A 55 -2.03 -19.56 -0.78
C ARG A 55 -3.43 -19.09 -0.41
N SER A 56 -3.85 -17.94 -0.91
CA SER A 56 -5.17 -17.38 -0.62
C SER A 56 -6.26 -18.09 -1.41
N ALA A 57 -7.27 -18.59 -0.72
CA ALA A 57 -8.46 -19.18 -1.34
C ALA A 57 -9.34 -18.14 -2.07
N VAL A 58 -9.13 -16.83 -1.80
CA VAL A 58 -9.92 -15.75 -2.40
C VAL A 58 -9.41 -15.38 -3.79
N ASN A 59 -8.12 -15.20 -3.95
CA ASN A 59 -7.54 -14.68 -5.19
C ASN A 59 -6.46 -15.57 -5.81
N GLU A 60 -6.03 -16.64 -5.15
CA GLU A 60 -5.11 -17.66 -5.67
C GLU A 60 -3.88 -17.04 -6.39
N GLY A 61 -3.31 -16.00 -5.81
CA GLY A 61 -2.16 -15.29 -6.36
C GLY A 61 -2.49 -14.26 -7.44
N ARG A 62 -3.75 -14.07 -7.81
CA ARG A 62 -4.15 -13.09 -8.83
C ARG A 62 -4.46 -11.74 -8.19
N LEU A 63 -4.10 -10.66 -8.88
CA LEU A 63 -4.52 -9.30 -8.53
C LEU A 63 -5.08 -8.60 -9.77
N CYS A 64 -6.10 -7.79 -9.56
CA CYS A 64 -6.55 -6.84 -10.58
C CYS A 64 -5.55 -5.67 -10.67
N PRO A 65 -5.64 -4.81 -11.70
CA PRO A 65 -4.75 -3.65 -11.84
C PRO A 65 -4.70 -2.74 -10.61
N LYS A 66 -5.82 -2.57 -9.89
CA LYS A 66 -5.84 -1.77 -8.66
C LYS A 66 -5.01 -2.42 -7.55
N GLY A 67 -5.18 -3.73 -7.34
CA GLY A 67 -4.41 -4.48 -6.34
C GLY A 67 -2.92 -4.45 -6.64
N SER A 68 -2.54 -4.64 -7.89
CA SER A 68 -1.12 -4.56 -8.31
C SER A 68 -0.55 -3.15 -8.13
N SER A 69 -1.36 -2.09 -8.29
CA SER A 69 -0.90 -0.71 -8.11
C SER A 69 -0.74 -0.28 -6.65
N THR A 70 -1.07 -1.12 -5.68
CA THR A 70 -0.88 -0.82 -4.23
C THR A 70 0.57 -0.43 -3.91
N TYR A 71 1.52 -1.00 -4.62
CA TYR A 71 2.93 -0.63 -4.53
C TYR A 71 3.14 0.88 -4.74
N ALA A 72 2.55 1.46 -5.77
CA ALA A 72 2.69 2.87 -6.11
C ALA A 72 2.09 3.81 -5.04
N LEU A 73 1.16 3.35 -4.22
CA LEU A 73 0.63 4.14 -3.10
C LEU A 73 1.64 4.29 -1.97
N ASN A 74 2.49 3.29 -1.76
CA ASN A 74 3.48 3.33 -0.69
C ASN A 74 4.65 4.28 -1.01
N ASP A 75 5.08 4.31 -2.25
CA ASP A 75 6.25 5.09 -2.71
C ASP A 75 5.83 6.25 -3.65
N ASN A 76 4.71 6.91 -3.33
CA ASN A 76 4.19 8.01 -4.13
C ASN A 76 4.74 9.36 -3.63
N PRO A 77 5.59 10.06 -4.42
CA PRO A 77 6.13 11.36 -4.03
C PRO A 77 5.05 12.47 -3.91
N TYR A 78 3.89 12.25 -4.53
CA TYR A 78 2.76 13.19 -4.44
C TYR A 78 1.80 12.88 -3.29
N ARG A 79 2.09 11.87 -2.47
CA ARG A 79 1.26 11.52 -1.31
C ARG A 79 1.23 12.68 -0.32
N LYS A 80 0.03 13.18 -0.03
CA LYS A 80 -0.18 14.21 0.99
C LYS A 80 -0.13 13.57 2.36
N VAL A 81 0.82 14.01 3.17
CA VAL A 81 1.05 13.51 4.54
C VAL A 81 0.65 14.53 5.61
N LYS A 82 0.30 15.74 5.18
CA LYS A 82 -0.22 16.79 6.05
C LYS A 82 -1.63 17.19 5.63
N PRO A 83 -2.48 17.62 6.56
CA PRO A 83 -3.78 18.17 6.22
C PRO A 83 -3.64 19.40 5.32
N MET A 84 -4.56 19.52 4.37
CA MET A 84 -4.63 20.65 3.45
C MET A 84 -5.98 21.34 3.61
N TYR A 85 -5.98 22.65 3.65
CA TYR A 85 -7.18 23.46 3.70
C TYR A 85 -7.27 24.39 2.49
N ARG A 86 -8.47 24.52 1.96
CA ARG A 86 -8.78 25.54 0.95
C ARG A 86 -9.93 26.41 1.45
N ALA A 87 -9.66 27.69 1.66
CA ALA A 87 -10.68 28.63 2.11
C ALA A 87 -11.79 28.80 1.05
N PRO A 88 -13.02 29.11 1.43
CA PRO A 88 -14.08 29.45 0.47
C PRO A 88 -13.63 30.56 -0.46
N GLY A 89 -13.76 30.33 -1.79
CA GLY A 89 -13.34 31.28 -2.82
C GLY A 89 -11.84 31.31 -3.13
N SER A 90 -11.01 30.54 -2.40
CA SER A 90 -9.57 30.42 -2.71
C SER A 90 -9.35 29.49 -3.90
N ASP A 91 -8.31 29.77 -4.67
CA ASP A 91 -7.83 28.95 -5.80
C ASP A 91 -6.68 28.00 -5.43
N HIS A 92 -6.15 28.11 -4.21
CA HIS A 92 -5.00 27.32 -3.75
C HIS A 92 -5.29 26.58 -2.43
N TRP A 93 -4.45 25.57 -2.17
CA TRP A 93 -4.47 24.77 -0.95
C TRP A 93 -3.29 25.15 -0.06
N GLU A 94 -3.54 25.28 1.22
CA GLU A 94 -2.56 25.58 2.26
C GLU A 94 -2.35 24.38 3.18
N GLU A 95 -1.11 24.10 3.56
CA GLU A 95 -0.82 23.10 4.60
C GLU A 95 -1.22 23.68 5.97
N VAL A 96 -1.96 22.89 6.73
CA VAL A 96 -2.38 23.24 8.10
C VAL A 96 -1.91 22.20 9.10
N THR A 97 -1.90 22.56 10.37
CA THR A 97 -1.61 21.59 11.43
C THR A 97 -2.79 20.64 11.65
N LEU A 98 -2.50 19.44 12.16
CA LEU A 98 -3.55 18.48 12.50
C LEU A 98 -4.49 19.04 13.57
N ASP A 99 -3.94 19.70 14.59
CA ASP A 99 -4.74 20.30 15.68
C ASP A 99 -5.69 21.37 15.15
N TRP A 100 -5.20 22.27 14.30
CA TRP A 100 -6.06 23.28 13.67
C TRP A 100 -7.18 22.65 12.83
N MET A 101 -6.88 21.60 12.10
CA MET A 101 -7.87 20.88 11.30
C MET A 101 -8.94 20.25 12.19
N LEU A 102 -8.54 19.56 13.25
CA LEU A 102 -9.46 18.92 14.19
C LEU A 102 -10.38 19.95 14.87
N ASP A 103 -9.81 21.04 15.39
CA ASP A 103 -10.57 22.13 15.98
C ASP A 103 -11.57 22.77 15.00
N THR A 104 -11.16 22.91 13.74
CA THR A 104 -12.01 23.52 12.71
C THR A 104 -13.16 22.58 12.32
N VAL A 105 -12.93 21.29 12.26
CA VAL A 105 -13.96 20.27 11.99
C VAL A 105 -14.94 20.19 13.17
N ASP A 106 -14.42 20.13 14.39
CA ASP A 106 -15.22 20.09 15.61
C ASP A 106 -16.21 21.26 15.69
N LYS A 107 -15.73 22.49 15.53
CA LYS A 107 -16.57 23.72 15.52
C LYS A 107 -17.63 23.77 14.42
N ARG A 108 -17.57 22.89 13.41
CA ARG A 108 -18.55 22.84 12.33
C ARG A 108 -19.56 21.70 12.49
N ILE A 109 -19.23 20.70 13.28
CA ILE A 109 -20.09 19.53 13.54
C ILE A 109 -20.99 19.81 14.76
N TRP A 110 -20.47 20.52 15.78
CA TRP A 110 -21.17 20.93 17.01
C TRP A 110 -21.51 22.41 17.02
#